data_35b63cd89338d5d09e420e922d42f90d
#
_entry.id   35b63cd89338d5d09e420e922d42f90d
#
_cell.length_a   1.000
_cell.length_b   1.000
_cell.length_c   1.000
_cell.angle_alpha   90.00
_cell.angle_beta   90.00
_cell.angle_gamma   90.00
#
_symmetry.space_group_name_H-M   'P 1'
#
loop_
_entity.id
_entity.type
_entity.pdbx_description
1 polymer ?
#
loop_
_entity_poly.entity_id
_entity_poly.type
_entity_poly.pdbx_seq_one_letter_code
_entity_poly.pdbx_strand_id
1 'polypeptide(L)'
;MLIVRDMLLQGKKTFKEFSASPEKIAPGILSSRLKWLEANGLMTKRKLPGNRKENIYLLEEKGIALAPVLLELVLWGDANVKQQNQEMYSLDDAGFDRDKSYVLEEVVSQYRQMVASLID
;
A
#
# COMPACT_ATOMS: atom_id res chain seq x y z
N MET A 1 -0.91 4.08 -8.15
CA MET A 1 -1.88 3.75 -7.09
C MET A 1 -1.72 2.35 -6.52
N LEU A 2 -1.30 1.37 -7.33
CA LEU A 2 -1.11 0.00 -6.84
C LEU A 2 -0.09 -0.08 -5.70
N ILE A 3 0.99 0.68 -5.80
CA ILE A 3 2.04 0.66 -4.79
C ILE A 3 1.51 1.16 -3.45
N VAL A 4 0.81 2.30 -3.47
CA VAL A 4 0.27 2.88 -2.23
C VAL A 4 -0.79 1.96 -1.63
N ARG A 5 -1.62 1.35 -2.49
CA ARG A 5 -2.61 0.36 -2.04
C ARG A 5 -1.92 -0.80 -1.30
N ASP A 6 -0.89 -1.36 -1.89
CA ASP A 6 -0.18 -2.49 -1.28
C ASP A 6 0.48 -2.09 0.04
N MET A 7 0.97 -0.87 0.13
CA MET A 7 1.55 -0.38 1.39
C MET A 7 0.49 -0.26 2.48
N LEU A 8 -0.66 0.32 2.17
CA LEU A 8 -1.72 0.54 3.16
C LEU A 8 -2.42 -0.74 3.57
N LEU A 9 -2.75 -1.60 2.61
CA LEU A 9 -3.58 -2.78 2.86
C LEU A 9 -2.79 -4.02 3.21
N GLN A 10 -1.57 -4.15 2.70
CA GLN A 10 -0.77 -5.36 2.89
C GLN A 10 0.55 -5.11 3.62
N GLY A 11 0.84 -3.85 3.96
CA GLY A 11 2.06 -3.53 4.70
C GLY A 11 3.34 -3.73 3.93
N LYS A 12 3.28 -3.80 2.61
CA LYS A 12 4.48 -3.95 1.78
C LYS A 12 5.34 -2.70 1.91
N LYS A 13 6.66 -2.88 1.94
CA LYS A 13 7.59 -1.78 2.15
C LYS A 13 8.92 -1.94 1.44
N THR A 14 9.20 -3.07 0.78
CA THR A 14 10.47 -3.27 0.08
C THR A 14 10.23 -3.44 -1.42
N PHE A 15 11.26 -3.13 -2.22
CA PHE A 15 11.21 -3.34 -3.66
C PHE A 15 10.80 -4.77 -3.99
N LYS A 16 11.39 -5.72 -3.28
CA LYS A 16 11.11 -7.13 -3.50
C LYS A 16 9.63 -7.46 -3.25
N GLU A 17 9.06 -6.91 -2.18
CA GLU A 17 7.65 -7.13 -1.87
C GLU A 17 6.73 -6.54 -2.93
N PHE A 18 7.06 -5.33 -3.43
CA PHE A 18 6.28 -4.73 -4.51
C PHE A 18 6.38 -5.55 -5.80
N SER A 19 7.57 -6.09 -6.08
CA SER A 19 7.78 -6.91 -7.28
C SER A 19 7.00 -8.21 -7.25
N ALA A 20 6.67 -8.70 -6.06
CA ALA A 20 5.90 -9.93 -5.88
C ALA A 20 4.39 -9.71 -5.96
N SER A 21 3.96 -8.48 -6.23
CA SER A 21 2.54 -8.15 -6.34
C SER A 21 1.88 -8.96 -7.48
N PRO A 22 0.62 -9.37 -7.31
CA PRO A 22 -0.10 -10.11 -8.37
C PRO A 22 -0.14 -9.39 -9.71
N GLU A 23 -0.12 -8.06 -9.71
CA GLU A 23 -0.14 -7.25 -10.93
C GLU A 23 1.18 -7.30 -11.69
N LYS A 24 2.25 -7.77 -11.06
CA LYS A 24 3.56 -8.03 -11.71
C LYS A 24 4.09 -6.82 -12.48
N ILE A 25 4.26 -5.71 -11.78
CA ILE A 25 4.81 -4.50 -12.38
C ILE A 25 6.26 -4.75 -12.81
N ALA A 26 6.61 -4.37 -14.05
CA ALA A 26 7.98 -4.52 -14.55
C ALA A 26 8.95 -3.73 -13.66
N PRO A 27 10.16 -4.27 -13.40
CA PRO A 27 11.11 -3.64 -12.48
C PRO A 27 11.46 -2.19 -12.82
N GLY A 28 11.64 -1.89 -14.11
CA GLY A 28 11.92 -0.51 -14.52
C GLY A 28 10.79 0.45 -14.25
N ILE A 29 9.55 -0.01 -14.47
CA ILE A 29 8.37 0.79 -14.20
C ILE A 29 8.19 0.97 -12.70
N LEU A 30 8.39 -0.09 -11.93
CA LEU A 30 8.29 -0.03 -10.47
C LEU A 30 9.29 0.98 -9.91
N SER A 31 10.55 0.90 -10.34
CA SER A 31 11.59 1.82 -9.89
C SER A 31 11.23 3.27 -10.22
N SER A 32 10.73 3.51 -11.42
CA SER A 32 10.34 4.83 -11.87
C SER A 32 9.19 5.39 -11.03
N ARG A 33 8.20 4.57 -10.74
CA ARG A 33 7.05 4.98 -9.93
C ARG A 33 7.42 5.26 -8.48
N LEU A 34 8.32 4.46 -7.91
CA LEU A 34 8.80 4.70 -6.55
C LEU A 34 9.54 6.02 -6.46
N LYS A 35 10.37 6.32 -7.44
CA LYS A 35 11.07 7.60 -7.49
C LYS A 35 10.11 8.77 -7.62
N TRP A 36 9.08 8.64 -8.44
CA TRP A 36 8.06 9.68 -8.59
C TRP A 36 7.33 9.93 -7.28
N LEU A 37 6.91 8.86 -6.61
CA LEU A 37 6.19 8.98 -5.34
C LEU A 37 7.06 9.64 -4.27
N GLU A 38 8.34 9.27 -4.22
CA GLU A 38 9.29 9.86 -3.29
C GLU A 38 9.50 11.35 -3.58
N ALA A 39 9.71 11.67 -4.86
CA ALA A 39 9.96 13.04 -5.29
C ALA A 39 8.77 13.96 -5.04
N ASN A 40 7.56 13.42 -5.03
CA ASN A 40 6.35 14.20 -4.81
C ASN A 40 5.88 14.18 -3.35
N GLY A 41 6.69 13.65 -2.46
CA GLY A 41 6.41 13.71 -1.03
C GLY A 41 5.35 12.73 -0.52
N LEU A 42 5.03 11.71 -1.31
CA LEU A 42 4.05 10.71 -0.89
C LEU A 42 4.65 9.62 -0.03
N MET A 43 5.94 9.38 -0.17
CA MET A 43 6.65 8.39 0.63
C MET A 43 8.11 8.80 0.84
N THR A 44 8.74 8.16 1.84
CA THR A 44 10.18 8.28 2.09
C THR A 44 10.84 6.92 1.94
N LYS A 45 12.08 6.96 1.49
CA LYS A 45 12.95 5.77 1.44
C LYS A 45 13.93 5.86 2.61
N ARG A 46 14.06 4.78 3.37
CA ARG A 46 14.97 4.77 4.52
C ARG A 46 15.46 3.36 4.80
N LYS A 47 16.41 3.26 5.71
CA LYS A 47 16.93 1.97 6.15
C LYS A 47 16.56 1.75 7.61
N LEU A 48 16.29 0.49 7.95
CA LEU A 48 16.01 0.15 9.34
C LEU A 48 17.33 0.04 10.11
N PRO A 49 17.30 0.35 11.42
CA PRO A 49 18.52 0.25 12.24
C PRO A 49 19.17 -1.12 12.21
N GLY A 50 18.38 -2.20 12.12
CA GLY A 50 18.89 -3.56 12.11
C GLY A 50 19.23 -4.12 10.74
N ASN A 51 18.91 -3.38 9.67
CA ASN A 51 19.17 -3.86 8.32
C ASN A 51 19.48 -2.67 7.40
N ARG A 52 20.76 -2.38 7.25
CA ARG A 52 21.20 -1.24 6.44
C ARG A 52 21.46 -1.60 4.97
N LYS A 53 21.29 -2.86 4.60
CA LYS A 53 21.50 -3.32 3.23
C LYS A 53 20.28 -3.12 2.35
N GLU A 54 19.10 -3.05 2.94
CA GLU A 54 17.85 -2.98 2.21
C GLU A 54 17.13 -1.68 2.52
N ASN A 55 16.64 -1.03 1.47
CA ASN A 55 15.81 0.15 1.62
C ASN A 55 14.38 -0.26 1.89
N ILE A 56 13.71 0.47 2.78
CA ILE A 56 12.27 0.33 2.95
C ILE A 56 11.61 1.64 2.54
N TYR A 57 10.35 1.56 2.17
CA TYR A 57 9.53 2.70 1.75
C TYR A 57 8.38 2.84 2.71
N LEU A 58 8.21 4.04 3.26
CA LEU A 58 7.13 4.35 4.19
C LEU A 58 6.33 5.53 3.65
N LEU A 59 5.00 5.47 3.81
CA LEU A 59 4.14 6.55 3.36
C LEU A 59 4.27 7.76 4.28
N GLU A 60 4.35 8.93 3.67
CA GLU A 60 4.19 10.20 4.35
C GLU A 60 2.70 10.51 4.50
N GLU A 61 2.38 11.54 5.28
CA GLU A 61 0.97 11.92 5.49
C GLU A 61 0.24 12.19 4.18
N LYS A 62 0.93 12.77 3.20
CA LYS A 62 0.36 13.02 1.89
C LYS A 62 -0.03 11.73 1.17
N GLY A 63 0.76 10.67 1.34
CA GLY A 63 0.44 9.36 0.79
C GLY A 63 -0.70 8.69 1.53
N ILE A 64 -0.71 8.79 2.86
CA ILE A 64 -1.79 8.24 3.68
C ILE A 64 -3.12 8.92 3.35
N ALA A 65 -3.07 10.20 2.99
CA ALA A 65 -4.27 10.95 2.62
C ALA A 65 -4.96 10.42 1.35
N LEU A 66 -4.29 9.55 0.59
CA LEU A 66 -4.91 8.86 -0.54
C LEU A 66 -5.80 7.69 -0.12
N ALA A 67 -5.81 7.30 1.15
CA ALA A 67 -6.57 6.15 1.60
C ALA A 67 -8.04 6.18 1.19
N PRO A 68 -8.78 7.32 1.29
CA PRO A 68 -10.17 7.34 0.85
C PRO A 68 -10.34 7.01 -0.63
N VAL A 69 -9.46 7.54 -1.48
CA VAL A 69 -9.51 7.27 -2.92
C VAL A 69 -9.24 5.80 -3.19
N LEU A 70 -8.22 5.25 -2.51
CA LEU A 70 -7.85 3.85 -2.69
C LEU A 70 -8.96 2.92 -2.24
N LEU A 71 -9.63 3.25 -1.15
CA LEU A 71 -10.75 2.44 -0.67
C LEU A 71 -11.86 2.37 -1.71
N GLU A 72 -12.21 3.52 -2.32
CA GLU A 72 -13.21 3.53 -3.38
C GLU A 72 -12.78 2.71 -4.59
N LEU A 73 -11.50 2.77 -4.96
CA LEU A 73 -10.99 1.95 -6.07
C LEU A 73 -11.07 0.47 -5.78
N VAL A 74 -10.74 0.07 -4.55
CA VAL A 74 -10.82 -1.32 -4.13
C VAL A 74 -12.26 -1.81 -4.16
N LEU A 75 -13.19 -0.99 -3.67
CA LEU A 75 -14.62 -1.31 -3.71
C LEU A 75 -15.12 -1.47 -5.14
N TRP A 76 -14.72 -0.57 -6.03
CA TRP A 76 -15.09 -0.64 -7.43
C TRP A 76 -14.53 -1.91 -8.08
N GLY A 77 -13.27 -2.23 -7.80
CA GLY A 77 -12.60 -3.40 -8.34
C GLY A 77 -13.26 -4.69 -7.88
N ASP A 78 -13.64 -4.77 -6.60
CA ASP A 78 -14.31 -5.94 -6.05
C ASP A 78 -15.65 -6.18 -6.74
N ALA A 79 -16.41 -5.10 -7.00
CA ALA A 79 -17.71 -5.20 -7.61
C ALA A 79 -17.67 -5.49 -9.11
N ASN A 80 -16.61 -5.06 -9.81
CA ASN A 80 -16.60 -5.03 -11.28
C ASN A 80 -15.52 -5.90 -11.93
N VAL A 81 -14.41 -6.21 -11.24
CA VAL A 81 -13.23 -6.82 -11.85
C VAL A 81 -12.79 -8.09 -11.13
N LYS A 82 -13.22 -8.31 -9.91
CA LYS A 82 -12.78 -9.41 -9.05
C LYS A 82 -12.81 -10.77 -9.75
N GLN A 83 -13.86 -11.05 -10.52
CA GLN A 83 -14.01 -12.33 -11.21
C GLN A 83 -13.00 -12.51 -12.33
N GLN A 84 -12.45 -11.42 -12.84
CA GLN A 84 -11.49 -11.44 -13.94
C GLN A 84 -10.06 -11.53 -13.41
N ASN A 85 -9.84 -11.17 -12.15
CA ASN A 85 -8.52 -11.24 -11.52
C ASN A 85 -8.68 -11.70 -10.08
N GLN A 86 -8.62 -13.01 -9.90
CA GLN A 86 -8.81 -13.62 -8.59
C GLN A 86 -7.66 -13.36 -7.62
N GLU A 87 -6.53 -12.88 -8.14
CA GLU A 87 -5.38 -12.54 -7.31
C GLU A 87 -5.49 -11.14 -6.70
N MET A 88 -6.47 -10.36 -7.11
CA MET A 88 -6.69 -9.05 -6.52
C MET A 88 -7.12 -9.18 -5.07
N TYR A 89 -6.77 -8.13 -4.29
CA TYR A 89 -7.17 -8.05 -2.90
C TYR A 89 -8.69 -8.12 -2.78
N SER A 90 -9.19 -9.02 -1.95
CA SER A 90 -10.62 -9.21 -1.76
C SER A 90 -11.14 -8.35 -0.61
N LEU A 91 -12.28 -7.69 -0.83
CA LEU A 91 -12.95 -6.91 0.20
C LEU A 91 -13.55 -7.81 1.28
N ASP A 92 -13.95 -9.01 0.92
CA ASP A 92 -14.51 -9.95 1.89
C ASP A 92 -13.47 -10.30 2.95
N ASP A 93 -12.23 -10.41 2.56
CA ASP A 93 -11.13 -10.70 3.48
C ASP A 93 -10.84 -9.52 4.42
N ALA A 94 -11.18 -8.31 3.98
CA ALA A 94 -10.95 -7.10 4.76
C ALA A 94 -12.17 -6.67 5.58
N GLY A 95 -13.33 -7.32 5.39
CA GLY A 95 -14.54 -6.98 6.10
C GLY A 95 -15.20 -5.70 5.64
N PHE A 96 -15.14 -5.42 4.34
CA PHE A 96 -15.65 -4.18 3.76
C PHE A 96 -17.18 -4.13 3.64
N ASP A 97 -17.87 -5.13 4.11
CA ASP A 97 -19.32 -5.11 4.24
C ASP A 97 -19.79 -4.18 5.38
N ARG A 98 -18.82 -3.61 6.10
CA ARG A 98 -19.07 -2.67 7.18
C ARG A 98 -19.09 -1.23 6.69
N ASP A 99 -19.33 -0.30 7.61
CA ASP A 99 -19.25 1.12 7.33
C ASP A 99 -17.88 1.50 6.77
N LYS A 100 -17.88 2.23 5.66
CA LYS A 100 -16.65 2.67 5.00
C LYS A 100 -15.76 3.50 5.91
N SER A 101 -16.35 4.37 6.72
CA SER A 101 -15.58 5.23 7.63
C SER A 101 -14.82 4.40 8.65
N TYR A 102 -15.45 3.37 9.18
CA TYR A 102 -14.81 2.47 10.12
C TYR A 102 -13.63 1.74 9.50
N VAL A 103 -13.85 1.19 8.30
CA VAL A 103 -12.80 0.44 7.60
C VAL A 103 -11.62 1.37 7.26
N LEU A 104 -11.91 2.58 6.80
CA LEU A 104 -10.89 3.55 6.47
C LEU A 104 -10.04 3.89 7.69
N GLU A 105 -10.67 4.17 8.83
CA GLU A 105 -9.95 4.49 10.06
C GLU A 105 -9.10 3.32 10.51
N GLU A 106 -9.62 2.11 10.41
CA GLU A 106 -8.89 0.91 10.82
C GLU A 106 -7.66 0.69 9.94
N VAL A 107 -7.81 0.82 8.62
CA VAL A 107 -6.70 0.65 7.68
C VAL A 107 -5.58 1.65 8.00
N VAL A 108 -5.92 2.91 8.15
CA VAL A 108 -4.94 3.96 8.44
C VAL A 108 -4.28 3.73 9.80
N SER A 109 -5.08 3.39 10.80
CA SER A 109 -4.58 3.13 12.15
C SER A 109 -3.59 1.96 12.17
N GLN A 110 -3.93 0.87 11.51
CA GLN A 110 -3.05 -0.30 11.44
C GLN A 110 -1.74 0.03 10.74
N TYR A 111 -1.80 0.82 9.67
CA TYR A 111 -0.59 1.23 8.97
C TYR A 111 0.31 2.06 9.89
N ARG A 112 -0.26 3.04 10.59
CA ARG A 112 0.52 3.89 11.52
C ARG A 112 1.14 3.08 12.64
N GLN A 113 0.42 2.08 13.16
CA GLN A 113 0.95 1.20 14.20
C GLN A 113 2.11 0.36 13.69
N MET A 114 2.00 -0.14 12.46
CA MET A 114 3.07 -0.91 11.84
C MET A 114 4.33 -0.06 11.69
N VAL A 115 4.18 1.17 11.21
CA VAL A 115 5.31 2.09 11.05
C VAL A 115 5.96 2.38 12.39
N ALA A 116 5.16 2.66 13.42
CA ALA A 116 5.68 2.95 14.75
C ALA A 116 6.50 1.77 15.29
N SER A 117 6.02 0.54 15.07
CA SER A 117 6.75 -0.64 15.55
C SER A 117 8.07 -0.87 14.80
N LEU A 118 8.18 -0.39 13.57
CA LEU A 118 9.40 -0.54 12.78
C LEU A 118 10.50 0.45 13.19
N ILE A 119 10.12 1.65 13.59
CA ILE A 119 11.09 2.72 13.85
C ILE A 119 11.36 2.93 15.35
N ASP A 120 10.55 2.38 16.19
CA ASP A 120 10.81 2.38 17.62
C ASP A 120 11.64 1.15 17.99
#